data_1e4926578af19455818b8af4b5f242fc
#
_entry.id   1e4926578af19455818b8af4b5f242fc
#
_cell.length_a   1.000
_cell.length_b   1.000
_cell.length_c   1.000
_cell.angle_alpha   90.00
_cell.angle_beta   90.00
_cell.angle_gamma   90.00
#
_symmetry.space_group_name_H-M   'P 1'
#
loop_
_entity.id
_entity.type
_entity.pdbx_description
1 polymer ?
#
loop_
_entity_poly.entity_id
_entity_poly.type
_entity_poly.pdbx_seq_one_letter_code
_entity_poly.pdbx_strand_id
1 'polypeptide(L)'
;MMYVVKKDGTKEEFNVQKIVNAVNKSAARILYKFQDNEVEFICGYARDKAESLDKQEISIQDMHNIVEGALEKVNPSVAKSYRDYRNYKHDFIHMMDEVYTKSQSIRYIGDKSNANTDSALVATKRSLIFNELNKELYRKFFMNRNELQACKDGYIYIHDQSARLDTMNCCLFDVANVLRGGFEM
;
A
#
# COMPACT_ATOMS: atom_id res chain seq x y z
N MET A 1 -23.62 -24.87 -0.18
CA MET A 1 -22.31 -24.61 0.44
C MET A 1 -21.66 -23.51 -0.36
N MET A 2 -21.25 -22.43 0.28
CA MET A 2 -20.76 -21.22 -0.40
C MET A 2 -19.26 -21.08 -0.16
N TYR A 3 -18.51 -20.67 -1.20
CA TYR A 3 -17.07 -20.52 -1.16
C TYR A 3 -16.66 -19.07 -1.42
N VAL A 4 -15.59 -18.64 -0.75
CA VAL A 4 -14.94 -17.35 -1.01
C VAL A 4 -13.67 -17.62 -1.82
N VAL A 5 -13.57 -16.99 -2.99
CA VAL A 5 -12.42 -17.10 -3.88
C VAL A 5 -11.44 -15.98 -3.55
N LYS A 6 -10.23 -16.34 -3.14
CA LYS A 6 -9.13 -15.39 -2.85
C LYS A 6 -8.48 -14.84 -4.13
N LYS A 7 -7.65 -13.82 -3.97
CA LYS A 7 -6.91 -13.21 -5.10
C LYS A 7 -5.97 -14.17 -5.83
N ASP A 8 -5.45 -15.17 -5.12
CA ASP A 8 -4.58 -16.23 -5.67
C ASP A 8 -5.36 -17.39 -6.31
N GLY A 9 -6.69 -17.28 -6.39
CA GLY A 9 -7.57 -18.31 -6.94
C GLY A 9 -7.93 -19.43 -5.95
N THR A 10 -7.38 -19.44 -4.74
CA THR A 10 -7.74 -20.45 -3.74
C THR A 10 -9.18 -20.24 -3.25
N LYS A 11 -9.89 -21.35 -3.06
CA LYS A 11 -11.27 -21.36 -2.59
C LYS A 11 -11.31 -21.78 -1.13
N GLU A 12 -11.97 -21.01 -0.31
CA GLU A 12 -12.23 -21.31 1.09
C GLU A 12 -13.73 -21.31 1.36
N GLU A 13 -14.18 -22.20 2.22
CA GLU A 13 -15.54 -22.21 2.69
C GLU A 13 -15.87 -20.91 3.42
N PHE A 14 -17.06 -20.36 3.16
CA PHE A 14 -17.56 -19.18 3.83
C PHE A 14 -17.62 -19.40 5.35
N ASN A 15 -16.90 -18.57 6.10
CA ASN A 15 -16.80 -18.70 7.55
C ASN A 15 -17.03 -17.35 8.24
N VAL A 16 -18.15 -17.24 8.93
CA VAL A 16 -18.55 -16.04 9.67
C VAL A 16 -17.51 -15.63 10.72
N GLN A 17 -16.82 -16.60 11.37
CA GLN A 17 -15.82 -16.30 12.38
C GLN A 17 -14.64 -15.49 11.81
N LYS A 18 -14.33 -15.66 10.53
CA LYS A 18 -13.30 -14.83 9.86
C LYS A 18 -13.75 -13.37 9.73
N ILE A 19 -15.04 -13.14 9.50
CA ILE A 19 -15.63 -11.80 9.48
C ILE A 19 -15.54 -11.17 10.87
N VAL A 20 -15.98 -11.88 11.89
CA VAL A 20 -15.90 -11.41 13.31
C VAL A 20 -14.47 -11.00 13.66
N ASN A 21 -13.50 -11.85 13.33
CA ASN A 21 -12.09 -11.55 13.62
C ASN A 21 -11.58 -10.32 12.87
N ALA A 22 -11.98 -10.14 11.62
CA ALA A 22 -11.56 -9.01 10.79
C ALA A 22 -12.17 -7.68 11.27
N VAL A 23 -13.46 -7.67 11.61
CA VAL A 23 -14.14 -6.46 12.08
C VAL A 23 -13.67 -6.06 13.48
N ASN A 24 -13.45 -7.01 14.39
CA ASN A 24 -12.91 -6.74 15.72
C ASN A 24 -11.49 -6.16 15.66
N LYS A 25 -10.63 -6.66 14.77
CA LYS A 25 -9.30 -6.07 14.54
C LYS A 25 -9.38 -4.63 14.04
N SER A 26 -10.36 -4.31 13.21
CA SER A 26 -10.54 -2.95 12.69
C SER A 26 -11.11 -2.00 13.73
N ALA A 27 -12.02 -2.47 14.58
CA ALA A 27 -12.55 -1.74 15.72
C ALA A 27 -11.46 -1.45 16.76
N ALA A 28 -10.62 -2.44 17.06
CA ALA A 28 -9.52 -2.30 18.03
C ALA A 28 -8.50 -1.23 17.60
N ARG A 29 -8.27 -1.00 16.30
CA ARG A 29 -7.36 0.07 15.82
C ARG A 29 -7.81 1.47 16.15
N ILE A 30 -9.12 1.66 16.35
CA ILE A 30 -9.71 2.95 16.74
C ILE A 30 -10.25 2.92 18.17
N LEU A 31 -9.82 1.94 18.95
CA LEU A 31 -10.23 1.75 20.35
C LEU A 31 -11.75 1.57 20.53
N TYR A 32 -12.42 1.05 19.53
CA TYR A 32 -13.84 0.71 19.58
C TYR A 32 -14.03 -0.75 19.94
N LYS A 33 -15.03 -1.06 20.76
CA LYS A 33 -15.42 -2.42 21.12
C LYS A 33 -16.88 -2.62 20.74
N PHE A 34 -17.14 -3.57 19.87
CA PHE A 34 -18.50 -3.95 19.50
C PHE A 34 -19.27 -4.55 20.67
N GLN A 35 -20.57 -4.28 20.70
CA GLN A 35 -21.54 -5.01 21.51
C GLN A 35 -21.95 -6.30 20.76
N ASP A 36 -22.47 -7.28 21.49
CA ASP A 36 -22.83 -8.58 20.91
C ASP A 36 -23.90 -8.46 19.81
N ASN A 37 -24.89 -7.59 19.99
CA ASN A 37 -25.93 -7.30 19.01
C ASN A 37 -25.39 -6.67 17.72
N GLU A 38 -24.33 -5.85 17.79
CA GLU A 38 -23.70 -5.26 16.63
C GLU A 38 -22.94 -6.31 15.81
N VAL A 39 -22.22 -7.21 16.50
CA VAL A 39 -21.54 -8.33 15.86
C VAL A 39 -22.54 -9.26 15.18
N GLU A 40 -23.64 -9.58 15.88
CA GLU A 40 -24.71 -10.41 15.32
C GLU A 40 -25.33 -9.78 14.08
N PHE A 41 -25.62 -8.47 14.11
CA PHE A 41 -26.09 -7.73 12.93
C PHE A 41 -25.13 -7.81 11.76
N ILE A 42 -23.83 -7.57 11.99
CA ILE A 42 -22.80 -7.61 10.92
C ILE A 42 -22.76 -9.01 10.29
N CYS A 43 -22.79 -10.05 11.11
CA CYS A 43 -22.74 -11.44 10.67
C CYS A 43 -24.01 -11.83 9.89
N GLY A 44 -25.19 -11.44 10.38
CA GLY A 44 -26.47 -11.66 9.70
C GLY A 44 -26.51 -10.96 8.36
N TYR A 45 -26.20 -9.66 8.33
CA TYR A 45 -26.15 -8.89 7.10
C TYR A 45 -25.19 -9.47 6.07
N ALA A 46 -24.00 -9.91 6.51
CA ALA A 46 -23.01 -10.50 5.60
C ALA A 46 -23.51 -11.82 5.01
N ARG A 47 -24.18 -12.65 5.81
CA ARG A 47 -24.77 -13.92 5.35
C ARG A 47 -25.89 -13.67 4.36
N ASP A 48 -26.87 -12.83 4.72
CA ASP A 48 -28.05 -12.55 3.89
C ASP A 48 -27.65 -11.94 2.54
N LYS A 49 -26.68 -11.02 2.55
CA LYS A 49 -26.17 -10.41 1.33
C LYS A 49 -25.40 -11.41 0.47
N ALA A 50 -24.58 -12.25 1.08
CA ALA A 50 -23.86 -13.29 0.35
C ALA A 50 -24.82 -14.29 -0.29
N GLU A 51 -25.86 -14.74 0.44
CA GLU A 51 -26.89 -15.63 -0.07
C GLU A 51 -27.75 -14.98 -1.17
N SER A 52 -28.03 -13.67 -1.05
CA SER A 52 -28.80 -12.93 -2.06
C SER A 52 -28.12 -12.79 -3.42
N LEU A 53 -26.80 -13.06 -3.50
CA LEU A 53 -26.07 -13.07 -4.77
C LEU A 53 -26.36 -14.33 -5.61
N ASP A 54 -27.00 -15.34 -5.02
CA ASP A 54 -27.35 -16.63 -5.65
C ASP A 54 -26.14 -17.29 -6.39
N LYS A 55 -24.95 -17.13 -5.81
CA LYS A 55 -23.69 -17.66 -6.33
C LYS A 55 -23.09 -18.67 -5.35
N GLN A 56 -22.61 -19.78 -5.88
CA GLN A 56 -21.83 -20.73 -5.06
C GLN A 56 -20.44 -20.20 -4.71
N GLU A 57 -19.91 -19.27 -5.47
CA GLU A 57 -18.58 -18.66 -5.31
C GLU A 57 -18.70 -17.15 -5.28
N ILE A 58 -18.15 -16.53 -4.24
CA ILE A 58 -18.11 -15.08 -4.06
C ILE A 58 -16.63 -14.64 -4.05
N SER A 59 -16.31 -13.58 -4.78
CA SER A 59 -14.95 -13.04 -4.74
C SER A 59 -14.64 -12.45 -3.37
N ILE A 60 -13.37 -12.50 -2.95
CA ILE A 60 -12.93 -11.86 -1.71
C ILE A 60 -13.22 -10.35 -1.74
N GLN A 61 -13.23 -9.72 -2.92
CA GLN A 61 -13.52 -8.31 -3.08
C GLN A 61 -15.00 -8.03 -2.79
N ASP A 62 -15.92 -8.85 -3.30
CA ASP A 62 -17.35 -8.71 -3.02
C ASP A 62 -17.63 -8.95 -1.54
N MET A 63 -16.97 -9.94 -0.94
CA MET A 63 -17.06 -10.18 0.50
C MET A 63 -16.60 -8.95 1.31
N HIS A 64 -15.50 -8.31 0.92
CA HIS A 64 -15.04 -7.07 1.58
C HIS A 64 -16.08 -5.95 1.45
N ASN A 65 -16.70 -5.79 0.29
CA ASN A 65 -17.72 -4.77 0.07
C ASN A 65 -18.97 -5.03 0.91
N ILE A 66 -19.37 -6.29 1.05
CA ILE A 66 -20.50 -6.70 1.90
C ILE A 66 -20.21 -6.36 3.37
N VAL A 67 -19.04 -6.75 3.88
CA VAL A 67 -18.64 -6.48 5.27
C VAL A 67 -18.52 -4.97 5.53
N GLU A 68 -17.95 -4.22 4.60
CA GLU A 68 -17.84 -2.76 4.68
C GLU A 68 -19.24 -2.12 4.73
N GLY A 69 -20.18 -2.56 3.89
CA GLY A 69 -21.57 -2.10 3.92
C GLY A 69 -22.32 -2.43 5.22
N ALA A 70 -22.00 -3.54 5.88
CA ALA A 70 -22.52 -3.83 7.22
C ALA A 70 -21.93 -2.88 8.27
N LEU A 71 -20.63 -2.65 8.21
CA LEU A 71 -19.93 -1.75 9.14
C LEU A 71 -20.38 -0.29 9.01
N GLU A 72 -20.64 0.20 7.79
CA GLU A 72 -21.17 1.56 7.58
C GLU A 72 -22.53 1.78 8.29
N LYS A 73 -23.34 0.73 8.41
CA LYS A 73 -24.63 0.81 9.12
C LYS A 73 -24.49 0.78 10.63
N VAL A 74 -23.47 0.13 11.15
CA VAL A 74 -23.23 -0.01 12.60
C VAL A 74 -22.35 1.13 13.10
N ASN A 75 -21.19 1.32 12.49
CA ASN A 75 -20.23 2.35 12.87
C ASN A 75 -19.36 2.78 11.69
N PRO A 76 -19.63 3.95 11.07
CA PRO A 76 -18.86 4.45 9.93
C PRO A 76 -17.36 4.63 10.19
N SER A 77 -16.97 4.93 11.43
CA SER A 77 -15.55 5.07 11.80
C SER A 77 -14.81 3.73 11.75
N VAL A 78 -15.48 2.63 12.16
CA VAL A 78 -14.92 1.28 12.03
C VAL A 78 -14.89 0.85 10.57
N ALA A 79 -15.91 1.19 9.78
CA ALA A 79 -15.93 0.94 8.33
C ALA A 79 -14.74 1.61 7.64
N LYS A 80 -14.47 2.87 7.98
CA LYS A 80 -13.29 3.60 7.50
C LYS A 80 -11.98 2.90 7.89
N SER A 81 -11.83 2.51 9.16
CA SER A 81 -10.64 1.79 9.63
C SER A 81 -10.43 0.46 8.89
N TYR A 82 -11.52 -0.26 8.60
CA TYR A 82 -11.49 -1.51 7.83
C TYR A 82 -11.03 -1.28 6.39
N ARG A 83 -11.59 -0.27 5.72
CA ARG A 83 -11.24 0.14 4.34
C ARG A 83 -9.79 0.61 4.25
N ASP A 84 -9.37 1.49 5.15
CA ASP A 84 -8.03 2.07 5.15
C ASP A 84 -6.95 1.01 5.32
N TYR A 85 -7.17 0.04 6.22
CA TYR A 85 -6.23 -1.08 6.39
C TYR A 85 -6.17 -2.01 5.18
N ARG A 86 -7.32 -2.30 4.56
CA ARG A 86 -7.37 -3.10 3.34
C ARG A 86 -6.59 -2.43 2.21
N ASN A 87 -6.80 -1.13 2.02
CA ASN A 87 -6.12 -0.34 1.00
C ASN A 87 -4.61 -0.26 1.29
N TYR A 88 -4.24 0.03 2.54
CA TYR A 88 -2.83 0.03 2.97
C TYR A 88 -2.13 -1.31 2.66
N LYS A 89 -2.76 -2.42 3.03
CA LYS A 89 -2.21 -3.75 2.75
C LYS A 89 -2.06 -4.02 1.26
N HIS A 90 -3.05 -3.64 0.46
CA HIS A 90 -3.00 -3.78 -0.99
C HIS A 90 -1.85 -2.97 -1.59
N ASP A 91 -1.75 -1.71 -1.23
CA ASP A 91 -0.72 -0.81 -1.72
C ASP A 91 0.69 -1.25 -1.29
N PHE A 92 0.82 -1.79 -0.07
CA PHE A 92 2.09 -2.32 0.42
C PHE A 92 2.55 -3.55 -0.38
N ILE A 93 1.63 -4.49 -0.66
CA ILE A 93 1.94 -5.66 -1.48
C ILE A 93 2.35 -5.21 -2.88
N HIS A 94 1.62 -4.29 -3.51
CA HIS A 94 1.95 -3.77 -4.83
C HIS A 94 3.35 -3.12 -4.85
N MET A 95 3.67 -2.30 -3.84
CA MET A 95 5.00 -1.72 -3.69
C MET A 95 6.09 -2.80 -3.62
N MET A 96 5.88 -3.87 -2.85
CA MET A 96 6.86 -4.96 -2.73
C MET A 96 7.02 -5.74 -4.04
N ASP A 97 5.94 -5.94 -4.78
CA ASP A 97 5.98 -6.57 -6.10
C ASP A 97 6.77 -5.71 -7.11
N GLU A 98 6.61 -4.38 -7.07
CA GLU A 98 7.41 -3.46 -7.89
C GLU A 98 8.90 -3.54 -7.52
N VAL A 99 9.24 -3.51 -6.22
CA VAL A 99 10.63 -3.65 -5.76
C VAL A 99 11.21 -5.00 -6.21
N TYR A 100 10.45 -6.09 -6.07
CA TYR A 100 10.88 -7.41 -6.50
C TYR A 100 11.17 -7.44 -8.00
N THR A 101 10.24 -6.95 -8.83
CA THR A 101 10.37 -6.93 -10.29
C THR A 101 11.59 -6.13 -10.74
N LYS A 102 11.78 -4.93 -10.19
CA LYS A 102 12.95 -4.09 -10.48
C LYS A 102 14.24 -4.74 -10.00
N SER A 103 14.24 -5.37 -8.83
CA SER A 103 15.42 -6.07 -8.32
C SER A 103 15.82 -7.27 -9.18
N GLN A 104 14.87 -7.99 -9.76
CA GLN A 104 15.17 -9.05 -10.73
C GLN A 104 15.82 -8.48 -12.02
N SER A 105 15.29 -7.37 -12.52
CA SER A 105 15.87 -6.67 -13.66
C SER A 105 17.33 -6.26 -13.41
N ILE A 106 17.61 -5.63 -12.27
CA ILE A 106 18.95 -5.23 -11.85
C ILE A 106 19.88 -6.47 -11.71
N ARG A 107 19.35 -7.54 -11.13
CA ARG A 107 20.14 -8.77 -10.90
C ARG A 107 20.65 -9.40 -12.19
N TYR A 108 19.83 -9.44 -13.24
CA TYR A 108 20.15 -10.15 -14.48
C TYR A 108 20.73 -9.26 -15.57
N ILE A 109 20.26 -8.01 -15.70
CA ILE A 109 20.63 -7.11 -16.80
C ILE A 109 21.65 -6.06 -16.31
N GLY A 110 21.57 -5.67 -15.03
CA GLY A 110 22.27 -4.53 -14.46
C GLY A 110 21.58 -3.21 -14.83
N ASP A 111 21.89 -2.16 -14.09
CA ASP A 111 21.43 -0.81 -14.40
C ASP A 111 22.46 -0.09 -15.27
N LYS A 112 22.14 0.02 -16.55
CA LYS A 112 22.99 0.74 -17.53
C LYS A 112 22.85 2.25 -17.45
N SER A 113 21.88 2.76 -16.70
CA SER A 113 21.66 4.20 -16.56
C SER A 113 22.62 4.86 -15.59
N ASN A 114 23.27 4.08 -14.74
CA ASN A 114 24.28 4.57 -13.79
C ASN A 114 25.68 4.52 -14.43
N ALA A 115 26.07 5.61 -15.06
CA ALA A 115 27.34 5.73 -15.79
C ALA A 115 28.60 5.70 -14.89
N ASN A 116 28.45 5.91 -13.58
CA ASN A 116 29.58 6.03 -12.66
C ASN A 116 29.97 4.74 -11.94
N THR A 117 29.19 3.65 -12.14
CA THR A 117 29.42 2.37 -11.46
C THR A 117 29.31 1.20 -12.43
N ASP A 118 30.16 0.19 -12.23
CA ASP A 118 30.08 -1.06 -12.99
C ASP A 118 28.91 -1.91 -12.45
N SER A 119 27.82 -2.00 -13.23
CA SER A 119 26.63 -2.76 -12.89
C SER A 119 26.84 -4.29 -12.86
N ALA A 120 27.97 -4.78 -13.35
CA ALA A 120 28.32 -6.19 -13.28
C ALA A 120 28.75 -6.62 -11.87
N LEU A 121 29.29 -5.70 -11.08
CA LEU A 121 29.76 -6.00 -9.71
C LEU A 121 28.60 -6.32 -8.77
N VAL A 122 28.79 -7.33 -7.93
CA VAL A 122 27.80 -7.74 -6.90
C VAL A 122 27.51 -6.60 -5.92
N ALA A 123 28.52 -5.84 -5.52
CA ALA A 123 28.36 -4.70 -4.62
C ALA A 123 27.47 -3.60 -5.24
N THR A 124 27.67 -3.29 -6.52
CA THR A 124 26.85 -2.35 -7.27
C THR A 124 25.39 -2.84 -7.36
N LYS A 125 25.17 -4.10 -7.71
CA LYS A 125 23.81 -4.68 -7.77
C LYS A 125 23.08 -4.60 -6.42
N ARG A 126 23.77 -4.88 -5.31
CA ARG A 126 23.21 -4.72 -3.96
C ARG A 126 22.79 -3.26 -3.69
N SER A 127 23.65 -2.32 -4.02
CA SER A 127 23.37 -0.89 -3.84
C SER A 127 22.16 -0.45 -4.69
N LEU A 128 22.10 -0.87 -5.95
CA LEU A 128 20.97 -0.55 -6.84
C LEU A 128 19.64 -1.11 -6.33
N ILE A 129 19.63 -2.36 -5.85
CA ILE A 129 18.43 -2.98 -5.27
C ILE A 129 18.00 -2.24 -4.00
N PHE A 130 18.96 -1.88 -3.13
CA PHE A 130 18.70 -1.11 -1.93
C PHE A 130 18.15 0.28 -2.25
N ASN A 131 18.69 0.95 -3.26
CA ASN A 131 18.20 2.24 -3.73
C ASN A 131 16.75 2.16 -4.25
N GLU A 132 16.38 1.12 -5.01
CA GLU A 132 15.00 0.94 -5.44
C GLU A 132 14.05 0.71 -4.26
N LEU A 133 14.47 -0.07 -3.26
CA LEU A 133 13.69 -0.23 -2.03
C LEU A 133 13.48 1.11 -1.31
N ASN A 134 14.54 1.87 -1.08
CA ASN A 134 14.47 3.18 -0.41
C ASN A 134 13.58 4.17 -1.19
N LYS A 135 13.67 4.19 -2.51
CA LYS A 135 12.84 5.01 -3.38
C LYS A 135 11.36 4.68 -3.23
N GLU A 136 10.99 3.41 -3.21
CA GLU A 136 9.60 3.00 -3.01
C GLU A 136 9.10 3.29 -1.58
N LEU A 137 9.95 3.12 -0.56
CA LEU A 137 9.65 3.53 0.81
C LEU A 137 9.41 5.04 0.91
N TYR A 138 10.28 5.85 0.27
CA TYR A 138 10.11 7.29 0.22
C TYR A 138 8.78 7.69 -0.42
N ARG A 139 8.45 7.11 -1.57
CA ARG A 139 7.19 7.36 -2.28
C ARG A 139 5.97 6.98 -1.46
N LYS A 140 6.04 5.88 -0.71
CA LYS A 140 4.93 5.37 0.07
C LYS A 140 4.67 6.18 1.34
N PHE A 141 5.71 6.60 2.06
CA PHE A 141 5.59 7.16 3.40
C PHE A 141 5.78 8.67 3.48
N PHE A 142 6.42 9.28 2.49
CA PHE A 142 6.78 10.70 2.52
C PHE A 142 6.17 11.55 1.40
N MET A 143 5.63 10.92 0.36
CA MET A 143 4.92 11.63 -0.71
C MET A 143 3.42 11.51 -0.56
N ASN A 144 2.70 12.61 -0.79
CA ASN A 144 1.25 12.56 -0.91
C ASN A 144 0.83 12.07 -2.32
N ARG A 145 -0.48 11.75 -2.47
CA ARG A 145 -1.00 11.23 -3.74
C ARG A 145 -0.79 12.16 -4.92
N ASN A 146 -0.94 13.47 -4.71
CA ASN A 146 -0.84 14.46 -5.79
C ASN A 146 0.62 14.61 -6.24
N GLU A 147 1.57 14.63 -5.30
CA GLU A 147 3.00 14.65 -5.60
C GLU A 147 3.43 13.40 -6.36
N LEU A 148 3.01 12.23 -5.89
CA LEU A 148 3.32 10.97 -6.55
C LEU A 148 2.75 10.93 -7.98
N GLN A 149 1.51 11.41 -8.17
CA GLN A 149 0.90 11.46 -9.49
C GLN A 149 1.61 12.46 -10.39
N ALA A 150 1.93 13.65 -9.88
CA ALA A 150 2.67 14.65 -10.63
C ALA A 150 4.07 14.17 -11.06
N CYS A 151 4.74 13.37 -10.23
CA CYS A 151 5.99 12.70 -10.62
C CYS A 151 5.78 11.67 -11.72
N LYS A 152 4.71 10.86 -11.64
CA LYS A 152 4.38 9.84 -12.65
C LYS A 152 4.03 10.46 -14.00
N ASP A 153 3.31 11.58 -13.96
CA ASP A 153 2.90 12.33 -15.15
C ASP A 153 4.01 13.22 -15.74
N GLY A 154 5.16 13.29 -15.06
CA GLY A 154 6.33 14.05 -15.53
C GLY A 154 6.27 15.56 -15.25
N TYR A 155 5.32 16.05 -14.47
CA TYR A 155 5.24 17.47 -14.10
C TYR A 155 6.31 17.89 -13.11
N ILE A 156 6.73 17.00 -12.20
CA ILE A 156 7.82 17.25 -11.26
C ILE A 156 8.80 16.08 -11.28
N TYR A 157 10.07 16.42 -11.11
CA TYR A 157 11.15 15.46 -10.95
C TYR A 157 11.82 15.68 -9.60
N ILE A 158 11.86 14.65 -8.76
CA ILE A 158 12.55 14.67 -7.48
C ILE A 158 13.83 13.84 -7.62
N HIS A 159 14.96 14.54 -7.57
CA HIS A 159 16.27 13.91 -7.68
C HIS A 159 16.59 13.06 -6.44
N ASP A 160 17.28 11.95 -6.63
CA ASP A 160 17.78 11.06 -5.56
C ASP A 160 16.75 10.66 -4.49
N GLN A 161 15.56 10.26 -4.91
CA GLN A 161 14.51 9.80 -4.00
C GLN A 161 14.98 8.68 -3.06
N SER A 162 15.96 7.86 -3.48
CA SER A 162 16.53 6.77 -2.68
C SER A 162 17.42 7.24 -1.53
N ALA A 163 18.02 8.42 -1.65
CA ALA A 163 18.96 8.98 -0.66
C ALA A 163 18.33 10.07 0.22
N ARG A 164 17.08 10.42 0.00
CA ARG A 164 16.45 11.61 0.58
C ARG A 164 16.25 11.56 2.10
N LEU A 165 16.34 10.39 2.69
CA LEU A 165 16.22 10.22 4.14
C LEU A 165 17.54 10.33 4.87
N ASP A 166 18.67 10.12 4.16
CA ASP A 166 19.97 9.90 4.78
C ASP A 166 21.01 10.97 4.42
N THR A 167 20.81 11.70 3.31
CA THR A 167 21.82 12.64 2.82
C THR A 167 21.23 13.92 2.26
N MET A 168 21.95 15.02 2.41
CA MET A 168 21.69 16.24 1.65
C MET A 168 22.11 16.02 0.20
N ASN A 169 21.18 16.21 -0.72
CA ASN A 169 21.41 16.10 -2.15
C ASN A 169 22.04 17.37 -2.73
N CYS A 170 22.51 17.26 -3.99
CA CYS A 170 23.01 18.40 -4.75
C CYS A 170 21.99 19.55 -4.73
N CYS A 171 22.46 20.73 -4.48
CA CYS A 171 21.69 21.96 -4.51
C CYS A 171 22.16 22.82 -5.68
N LEU A 172 21.23 23.27 -6.51
CA LEU A 172 21.47 24.33 -7.48
C LEU A 172 21.06 25.65 -6.86
N PHE A 173 21.97 26.61 -6.81
CA PHE A 173 21.72 27.94 -6.31
C PHE A 173 22.32 28.99 -7.24
N ASP A 174 21.66 30.15 -7.30
CA ASP A 174 22.18 31.30 -8.01
C ASP A 174 23.26 31.97 -7.16
N VAL A 175 24.50 31.98 -7.68
CA VAL A 175 25.66 32.58 -7.02
C VAL A 175 25.41 34.06 -6.69
N ALA A 176 24.72 34.80 -7.55
CA ALA A 176 24.38 36.19 -7.30
C ALA A 176 23.48 36.41 -6.09
N ASN A 177 22.52 35.49 -5.88
CA ASN A 177 21.64 35.54 -4.72
C ASN A 177 22.38 35.20 -3.42
N VAL A 178 23.25 34.19 -3.47
CA VAL A 178 24.09 33.83 -2.33
C VAL A 178 25.02 34.96 -1.91
N LEU A 179 25.65 35.66 -2.88
CA LEU A 179 26.53 36.79 -2.60
C LEU A 179 25.76 38.00 -2.05
N ARG A 180 24.49 38.15 -2.33
CA ARG A 180 23.65 39.23 -1.81
C ARG A 180 23.06 38.97 -0.42
N GLY A 181 22.63 37.78 -0.16
CA GLY A 181 21.83 37.41 1.01
C GLY A 181 22.42 36.38 1.96
N GLY A 182 23.49 35.68 1.55
CA GLY A 182 24.04 34.56 2.30
C GLY A 182 23.20 33.29 2.20
N PHE A 183 23.64 32.26 2.91
CA PHE A 183 22.86 31.04 3.13
C PHE A 183 22.08 31.16 4.45
N GLU A 184 20.76 31.17 4.37
CA GLU A 184 19.93 30.85 5.53
C GLU A 184 19.73 29.30 5.54
N MET A 185 20.28 28.64 6.57
CA MET A 185 20.07 27.23 6.83
C MET A 185 19.05 27.08 7.95
#